data_c2c5919cce50be687b586107b39972b7
#
_entry.id   c2c5919cce50be687b586107b39972b7
#
_cell.length_a   1.000
_cell.length_b   1.000
_cell.length_c   1.000
_cell.angle_alpha   90.00
_cell.angle_beta   90.00
_cell.angle_gamma   90.00
#
_symmetry.space_group_name_H-M   'P 1'
#
loop_
_entity.id
_entity.type
_entity.pdbx_description
1 polymer ?
#
loop_
_entity_poly.entity_id
_entity_poly.type
_entity_poly.pdbx_seq_one_letter_code
_entity_poly.pdbx_strand_id
1 'polypeptide(L)'
;FLEEAARELGLRNVDVRWGRAEDLAREPGLRDGFDLVTARAVAEMATLVELCLPFARPGAGALVAAKGPGPGDEVARAAAAIEALGGAAPKVVPVDSFSGDGQRFTAVVVQKASPTPNKYPRRAGLPNKRPLA
;
A
#
# COMPACT_ATOMS: atom_id res chain seq x y z
N PHE A 1 -6.66 13.57 -15.88
CA PHE A 1 -7.60 13.96 -14.82
C PHE A 1 -6.90 14.40 -13.53
N LEU A 2 -6.01 13.59 -12.93
CA LEU A 2 -5.34 13.92 -11.65
C LEU A 2 -4.44 15.15 -11.77
N GLU A 3 -3.67 15.28 -12.84
CA GLU A 3 -2.83 16.46 -13.10
C GLU A 3 -3.67 17.72 -13.22
N GLU A 4 -4.79 17.65 -13.94
CA GLU A 4 -5.70 18.77 -14.10
C GLU A 4 -6.37 19.14 -12.76
N ALA A 5 -6.84 18.15 -12.00
CA ALA A 5 -7.41 18.39 -10.68
C ALA A 5 -6.40 19.05 -9.72
N ALA A 6 -5.15 18.58 -9.71
CA ALA A 6 -4.10 19.18 -8.89
C ALA A 6 -3.84 20.65 -9.29
N ARG A 7 -3.82 20.93 -10.59
CA ARG A 7 -3.64 22.29 -11.12
C ARG A 7 -4.81 23.21 -10.73
N GLU A 8 -6.04 22.76 -10.90
CA GLU A 8 -7.23 23.55 -10.56
C GLU A 8 -7.35 23.83 -9.07
N LEU A 9 -6.94 22.86 -8.23
CA LEU A 9 -6.89 23.03 -6.78
C LEU A 9 -5.68 23.82 -6.29
N GLY A 10 -4.78 24.26 -7.19
CA GLY A 10 -3.59 25.03 -6.84
C GLY A 10 -2.55 24.24 -6.05
N LEU A 11 -2.55 22.91 -6.13
CA LEU A 11 -1.63 22.03 -5.41
C LEU A 11 -0.27 22.05 -6.12
N ARG A 12 0.76 22.54 -5.42
CA ARG A 12 2.14 22.63 -5.96
C ARG A 12 3.05 21.49 -5.52
N ASN A 13 2.60 20.68 -4.57
CA ASN A 13 3.36 19.59 -3.95
C ASN A 13 2.82 18.21 -4.35
N VAL A 14 2.16 18.10 -5.50
CA VAL A 14 1.64 16.85 -6.05
C VAL A 14 2.42 16.48 -7.31
N ASP A 15 2.95 15.27 -7.33
CA ASP A 15 3.59 14.65 -8.50
C ASP A 15 2.75 13.45 -8.95
N VAL A 16 2.14 13.57 -10.12
CA VAL A 16 1.31 12.50 -10.69
C VAL A 16 2.17 11.61 -11.57
N ARG A 17 2.21 10.33 -11.27
CA ARG A 17 2.96 9.32 -12.03
C ARG A 17 2.01 8.30 -12.65
N TRP A 18 2.13 8.11 -13.95
CA TRP A 18 1.45 7.05 -14.67
C TRP A 18 2.40 5.87 -14.88
N GLY A 19 1.98 4.67 -14.45
CA GLY A 19 2.80 3.47 -14.58
C GLY A 19 2.30 2.30 -13.74
N ARG A 20 2.97 1.17 -13.87
CA ARG A 20 2.73 0.00 -13.02
C ARG A 20 3.45 0.21 -11.70
N ALA A 21 2.78 -0.08 -10.59
CA ALA A 21 3.39 0.05 -9.26
C ALA A 21 4.67 -0.77 -9.12
N GLU A 22 4.69 -1.97 -9.71
CA GLU A 22 5.84 -2.87 -9.68
C GLU A 22 7.08 -2.27 -10.34
N ASP A 23 6.89 -1.50 -11.41
CA ASP A 23 7.98 -0.84 -12.13
C ASP A 23 8.42 0.42 -11.40
N LEU A 24 7.47 1.28 -11.01
CA LEU A 24 7.74 2.51 -10.28
C LEU A 24 8.44 2.26 -8.93
N ALA A 25 8.07 1.19 -8.22
CA ALA A 25 8.68 0.83 -6.94
C ALA A 25 10.15 0.35 -7.06
N ARG A 26 10.69 0.26 -8.27
CA ARG A 26 12.11 -0.02 -8.52
C ARG A 26 12.92 1.23 -8.87
N GLU A 27 12.25 2.34 -9.13
CA GLU A 27 12.90 3.59 -9.48
C GLU A 27 13.61 4.21 -8.28
N PRO A 28 14.86 4.70 -8.44
CA PRO A 28 15.54 5.48 -7.42
C PRO A 28 14.72 6.71 -7.01
N GLY A 29 14.62 6.94 -5.71
CA GLY A 29 13.84 8.06 -5.16
C GLY A 29 12.36 7.75 -4.92
N LEU A 30 11.79 6.73 -5.60
CA LEU A 30 10.45 6.23 -5.28
C LEU A 30 10.51 5.02 -4.34
N ARG A 31 11.45 4.09 -4.60
CA ARG A 31 11.69 2.95 -3.70
C ARG A 31 12.15 3.45 -2.34
N ASP A 32 11.54 2.91 -1.28
CA ASP A 32 11.88 3.24 0.12
C ASP A 32 11.87 4.76 0.43
N GLY A 33 11.12 5.55 -0.36
CA GLY A 33 11.18 7.01 -0.35
C GLY A 33 10.09 7.72 0.47
N PHE A 34 9.02 7.03 0.87
CA PHE A 34 7.83 7.67 1.43
C PHE A 34 7.61 7.31 2.90
N ASP A 35 7.22 8.31 3.69
CA ASP A 35 6.86 8.11 5.10
C ASP A 35 5.49 7.46 5.24
N LEU A 36 4.58 7.73 4.30
CA LEU A 36 3.24 7.17 4.28
C LEU A 36 2.86 6.73 2.86
N VAL A 37 2.43 5.50 2.73
CA VAL A 37 1.84 4.94 1.49
C VAL A 37 0.40 4.58 1.77
N THR A 38 -0.52 5.05 0.96
CA THR A 38 -1.95 4.74 1.13
C THR A 38 -2.49 4.01 -0.09
N ALA A 39 -3.43 3.08 0.14
CA ALA A 39 -4.11 2.38 -0.93
C ALA A 39 -5.57 2.10 -0.56
N ARG A 40 -6.45 2.22 -1.57
CA ARG A 40 -7.87 1.90 -1.47
C ARG A 40 -8.31 1.16 -2.73
N ALA A 41 -9.10 0.09 -2.57
CA ALA A 41 -9.71 -0.68 -3.67
C ALA A 41 -8.73 -1.16 -4.76
N VAL A 42 -7.49 -1.48 -4.38
CA VAL A 42 -6.45 -1.89 -5.34
C VAL A 42 -6.46 -3.41 -5.56
N ALA A 43 -6.35 -4.21 -4.48
CA ALA A 43 -6.23 -5.66 -4.53
C ALA A 43 -6.46 -6.29 -3.15
N GLU A 44 -6.46 -7.64 -3.08
CA GLU A 44 -6.33 -8.36 -1.81
C GLU A 44 -5.01 -8.01 -1.11
N MET A 45 -4.97 -8.18 0.21
CA MET A 45 -3.89 -7.69 1.06
C MET A 45 -2.51 -8.22 0.66
N ALA A 46 -2.37 -9.50 0.32
CA ALA A 46 -1.09 -10.09 -0.08
C ALA A 46 -0.52 -9.43 -1.36
N THR A 47 -1.37 -9.20 -2.36
CA THR A 47 -0.99 -8.48 -3.58
C THR A 47 -0.72 -7.00 -3.30
N LEU A 48 -1.61 -6.36 -2.53
CA LEU A 48 -1.51 -4.93 -2.22
C LEU A 48 -0.22 -4.60 -1.49
N VAL A 49 0.20 -5.44 -0.55
CA VAL A 49 1.47 -5.27 0.18
C VAL A 49 2.66 -5.31 -0.79
N GLU A 50 2.67 -6.23 -1.76
CA GLU A 50 3.76 -6.29 -2.75
C GLU A 50 3.79 -5.07 -3.68
N LEU A 51 2.61 -4.50 -4.00
CA LEU A 51 2.53 -3.31 -4.85
C LEU A 51 2.90 -2.02 -4.12
N CYS A 52 2.65 -1.93 -2.81
CA CYS A 52 2.68 -0.67 -2.07
C CYS A 52 3.82 -0.58 -1.05
N LEU A 53 4.10 -1.65 -0.30
CA LEU A 53 5.09 -1.59 0.78
C LEU A 53 6.53 -1.26 0.31
N PRO A 54 6.96 -1.62 -0.92
CA PRO A 54 8.27 -1.22 -1.43
C PRO A 54 8.52 0.28 -1.54
N PHE A 55 7.47 1.10 -1.58
CA PHE A 55 7.58 2.55 -1.56
C PHE A 55 7.84 3.12 -0.16
N ALA A 56 7.44 2.42 0.89
CA ALA A 56 7.55 2.90 2.27
C ALA A 56 9.00 2.87 2.76
N ARG A 57 9.40 3.92 3.48
CA ARG A 57 10.74 4.06 4.04
C ARG A 57 10.98 3.06 5.19
N PRO A 58 12.07 2.28 5.15
CA PRO A 58 12.40 1.37 6.24
C PRO A 58 12.61 2.10 7.57
N GLY A 59 12.12 1.52 8.65
CA GLY A 59 12.26 2.03 10.02
C GLY A 59 11.30 3.17 10.39
N ALA A 60 10.75 3.90 9.41
CA ALA A 60 9.91 5.08 9.68
C ALA A 60 8.60 5.11 8.88
N GLY A 61 8.56 4.46 7.72
CA GLY A 61 7.40 4.49 6.83
C GLY A 61 6.35 3.44 7.16
N ALA A 62 5.12 3.67 6.67
CA ALA A 62 4.00 2.75 6.83
C ALA A 62 3.14 2.70 5.58
N LEU A 63 2.51 1.53 5.37
CA LEU A 63 1.39 1.35 4.45
C LEU A 63 0.08 1.42 5.25
N VAL A 64 -0.86 2.21 4.77
CA VAL A 64 -2.25 2.26 5.27
C VAL A 64 -3.19 1.84 4.15
N ALA A 65 -3.77 0.65 4.27
CA ALA A 65 -4.72 0.11 3.32
C ALA A 65 -6.15 0.31 3.84
N ALA A 66 -6.97 1.05 3.08
CA ALA A 66 -8.40 1.16 3.37
C ALA A 66 -9.12 -0.10 2.91
N LYS A 67 -9.81 -0.77 3.83
CA LYS A 67 -10.55 -2.01 3.62
C LYS A 67 -12.00 -1.89 4.08
N GLY A 68 -12.85 -2.80 3.61
CA GLY A 68 -14.20 -2.98 4.14
C GLY A 68 -14.20 -3.56 5.55
N PRO A 69 -15.37 -3.86 6.12
CA PRO A 69 -15.47 -4.46 7.43
C PRO A 69 -14.90 -5.89 7.45
N GLY A 70 -14.27 -6.27 8.57
CA GLY A 70 -13.83 -7.65 8.82
C GLY A 70 -12.67 -8.17 7.96
N PRO A 71 -11.57 -7.42 7.75
CA PRO A 71 -10.45 -7.85 6.89
C PRO A 71 -9.56 -8.93 7.55
N GLY A 72 -9.91 -9.47 8.71
CA GLY A 72 -9.06 -10.33 9.53
C GLY A 72 -8.49 -11.54 8.79
N ASP A 73 -9.32 -12.30 8.08
CA ASP A 73 -8.88 -13.48 7.32
C ASP A 73 -7.97 -13.10 6.15
N GLU A 74 -8.28 -12.02 5.46
CA GLU A 74 -7.47 -11.49 4.37
C GLU A 74 -6.08 -11.05 4.88
N VAL A 75 -6.04 -10.37 6.01
CA VAL A 75 -4.79 -9.93 6.67
C VAL A 75 -3.98 -11.13 7.15
N ALA A 76 -4.63 -12.13 7.74
CA ALA A 76 -3.96 -13.36 8.18
C ALA A 76 -3.28 -14.10 7.01
N ARG A 77 -3.97 -14.23 5.88
CA ARG A 77 -3.39 -14.83 4.66
C ARG A 77 -2.21 -14.03 4.11
N ALA A 78 -2.15 -12.74 4.36
CA ALA A 78 -1.07 -11.86 3.88
C ALA A 78 0.15 -11.83 4.81
N ALA A 79 0.13 -12.51 5.95
CA ALA A 79 1.20 -12.41 6.96
C ALA A 79 2.58 -12.73 6.40
N ALA A 80 2.70 -13.84 5.64
CA ALA A 80 3.97 -14.23 5.01
C ALA A 80 4.44 -13.20 3.95
N ALA A 81 3.52 -12.62 3.18
CA ALA A 81 3.83 -11.57 2.21
C ALA A 81 4.33 -10.30 2.91
N ILE A 82 3.68 -9.89 3.99
CA ILE A 82 4.07 -8.72 4.79
C ILE A 82 5.50 -8.89 5.32
N GLU A 83 5.79 -10.03 5.93
CA GLU A 83 7.13 -10.34 6.45
C GLU A 83 8.18 -10.38 5.34
N ALA A 84 7.89 -11.08 4.23
CA ALA A 84 8.81 -11.20 3.09
C ALA A 84 9.18 -9.85 2.46
N LEU A 85 8.30 -8.84 2.58
CA LEU A 85 8.50 -7.50 2.04
C LEU A 85 9.07 -6.50 3.06
N GLY A 86 9.40 -6.96 4.26
CA GLY A 86 10.00 -6.13 5.32
C GLY A 86 8.97 -5.40 6.18
N GLY A 87 7.72 -5.83 6.17
CA GLY A 87 6.68 -5.29 7.04
C GLY A 87 6.69 -5.91 8.43
N ALA A 88 6.28 -5.13 9.42
CA ALA A 88 5.96 -5.61 10.76
C ALA A 88 4.54 -6.18 10.82
N ALA A 89 4.18 -6.80 11.93
CA ALA A 89 2.84 -7.33 12.15
C ALA A 89 1.77 -6.24 11.91
N PRO A 90 0.76 -6.53 11.08
CA PRO A 90 -0.25 -5.56 10.72
C PRO A 90 -1.16 -5.21 11.90
N LYS A 91 -1.63 -3.96 11.94
CA LYS A 91 -2.66 -3.51 12.88
C LYS A 91 -3.94 -3.23 12.09
N VAL A 92 -5.06 -3.74 12.57
CA VAL A 92 -6.40 -3.46 12.01
C VAL A 92 -7.08 -2.42 12.89
N VAL A 93 -7.38 -1.26 12.32
CA VAL A 93 -7.97 -0.14 13.04
C VAL A 93 -9.36 0.13 12.47
N PRO A 94 -10.42 0.08 13.29
CA PRO A 94 -11.75 0.52 12.87
C PRO A 94 -11.74 2.01 12.53
N VAL A 95 -12.44 2.39 11.45
CA VAL A 95 -12.59 3.79 11.04
C VAL A 95 -14.08 4.08 10.92
N ASP A 96 -14.55 5.06 11.66
CA ASP A 96 -15.94 5.50 11.55
C ASP A 96 -16.13 6.29 10.26
N SER A 97 -17.22 5.97 9.54
CA SER A 97 -17.58 6.72 8.35
C SER A 97 -18.13 8.10 8.75
N PHE A 98 -17.61 9.16 8.14
CA PHE A 98 -18.15 10.52 8.28
C PHE A 98 -19.47 10.73 7.54
N SER A 99 -19.87 9.80 6.68
CA SER A 99 -21.07 9.93 5.83
C SER A 99 -22.39 9.62 6.55
N GLY A 100 -22.35 9.12 7.78
CA GLY A 100 -23.55 8.82 8.57
C GLY A 100 -24.41 7.67 8.02
N ASP A 101 -23.93 6.97 6.99
CA ASP A 101 -24.62 5.86 6.32
C ASP A 101 -24.48 4.50 7.02
N GLY A 102 -23.82 4.47 8.19
CA GLY A 102 -23.57 3.26 8.95
C GLY A 102 -22.54 2.32 8.34
N GLN A 103 -21.88 2.69 7.24
CA GLN A 103 -20.80 1.90 6.68
C GLN A 103 -19.58 1.92 7.59
N ARG A 104 -19.05 0.74 7.87
CA ARG A 104 -17.82 0.57 8.64
C ARG A 104 -16.67 0.27 7.71
N PHE A 105 -15.61 1.05 7.85
CA PHE A 105 -14.34 0.84 7.19
C PHE A 105 -13.29 0.41 8.19
N THR A 106 -12.23 -0.20 7.70
CA THR A 106 -11.05 -0.50 8.50
C THR A 106 -9.81 0.00 7.78
N ALA A 107 -8.84 0.47 8.56
CA ALA A 107 -7.50 0.73 8.09
C ALA A 107 -6.59 -0.41 8.53
N VAL A 108 -5.93 -1.06 7.56
CA VAL A 108 -4.88 -2.03 7.85
C VAL A 108 -3.55 -1.28 7.76
N VAL A 109 -2.86 -1.18 8.89
CA VAL A 109 -1.59 -0.44 8.99
C VAL A 109 -0.44 -1.44 9.06
N VAL A 110 0.51 -1.33 8.15
CA VAL A 110 1.74 -2.13 8.11
C VAL A 110 2.95 -1.20 8.21
N GLN A 111 3.64 -1.24 9.33
CA GLN A 111 4.91 -0.51 9.49
C GLN A 111 6.01 -1.17 8.65
N LYS A 112 6.82 -0.36 7.98
CA LYS A 112 7.98 -0.86 7.23
C LYS A 112 9.16 -1.03 8.20
N ALA A 113 9.39 -2.25 8.67
CA ALA A 113 10.44 -2.55 9.66
C ALA A 113 11.83 -2.64 9.03
N SER A 114 11.94 -3.19 7.82
CA SER A 114 13.21 -3.42 7.13
C SER A 114 13.10 -3.18 5.63
N PRO A 115 14.25 -3.00 4.91
CA PRO A 115 14.23 -2.85 3.46
C PRO A 115 13.56 -4.03 2.76
N THR A 116 12.78 -3.76 1.72
CA THR A 116 12.23 -4.80 0.86
C THR A 116 13.36 -5.47 0.08
N PRO A 117 13.46 -6.82 0.10
CA PRO A 117 14.48 -7.53 -0.69
C PRO A 117 14.42 -7.18 -2.18
N ASN A 118 15.58 -7.15 -2.86
CA ASN A 118 15.69 -6.72 -4.25
C ASN A 118 14.89 -7.56 -5.25
N LYS A 119 14.54 -8.80 -4.91
CA LYS A 119 13.66 -9.65 -5.74
C LYS A 119 12.21 -9.14 -5.80
N TYR A 120 11.83 -8.22 -4.90
CA TYR A 120 10.49 -7.62 -4.84
C TYR A 120 10.51 -6.12 -5.19
N PRO A 121 9.41 -5.56 -5.72
CA PRO A 121 8.26 -6.30 -6.20
C PRO A 121 8.64 -7.18 -7.39
N ARG A 122 7.92 -8.28 -7.59
CA ARG A 122 8.09 -9.13 -8.77
C ARG A 122 7.65 -8.36 -10.02
N ARG A 123 7.97 -8.89 -11.20
CA ARG A 123 7.64 -8.26 -12.50
C ARG A 123 6.15 -7.91 -12.59
N ALA A 124 5.85 -6.87 -13.35
CA ALA A 124 4.49 -6.36 -13.54
C ALA A 124 3.47 -7.45 -13.89
N GLY A 125 2.35 -7.43 -13.17
CA GLY A 125 1.23 -8.36 -13.28
C GLY A 125 1.41 -9.70 -12.55
N LEU A 126 2.61 -10.06 -12.10
CA LEU A 126 2.84 -11.31 -11.37
C LEU A 126 2.21 -11.31 -9.97
N PRO A 127 2.26 -10.22 -9.19
CA PRO A 127 1.61 -10.16 -7.89
C PRO A 127 0.11 -10.49 -7.94
N ASN A 128 -0.60 -9.98 -8.95
CA ASN A 128 -2.03 -10.27 -9.13
C ASN A 128 -2.31 -11.71 -9.56
N LYS A 129 -1.46 -12.29 -10.41
CA LYS A 129 -1.64 -13.65 -10.93
C LYS A 129 -1.27 -14.73 -9.92
N ARG A 130 -0.30 -14.46 -9.08
CA ARG A 130 0.24 -15.38 -8.07
C ARG A 130 0.61 -14.58 -6.81
N PRO A 131 -0.37 -14.22 -5.97
CA PRO A 131 -0.09 -13.56 -4.70
C PRO A 131 0.91 -14.33 -3.86
N LEU A 132 1.71 -13.62 -3.07
CA LEU A 132 2.59 -14.25 -2.09
C LEU A 132 1.73 -14.91 -1.00
N ALA A 133 2.03 -16.16 -0.69
CA ALA A 133 1.37 -16.95 0.34
C ALA A 133 2.32 -17.18 1.53
#